data_5c39958ab2ec10648b3be00ec78acfcc
#
_entry.id   5c39958ab2ec10648b3be00ec78acfcc
#
_cell.length_a   1.000
_cell.length_b   1.000
_cell.length_c   1.000
_cell.angle_alpha   90.00
_cell.angle_beta   90.00
_cell.angle_gamma   90.00
#
_symmetry.space_group_name_H-M   'P 1'
#
loop_
_entity.id
_entity.type
_entity.pdbx_description
1 polymer ?
#
loop_
_entity_poly.entity_id
_entity_poly.type
_entity_poly.pdbx_seq_one_letter_code
_entity_poly.pdbx_strand_id
1 'polypeptide(L)'
;KTTNYGKISSAIGKMKMSGIDVAPPDINKSTYTFSPDVEKSIIRFGMSGIVKVGEDIVKSIIENRPYSSIDDFLSKVKINKPQMINLVKAGAFDEFDDRENLMQYYISEISDTKKRITLQNMKMLIDFGLIPDEYDFQRRVFNFNKYLKKMKIGTQYYGLDNIAMNFYEKNFDVDFLEPYDTESGFAILQTKWDKIYKAQMDIIRPFIKNNNQLLLNDVNNRLMSDVWNKYCLGSISKWEMDSVSCYFHQHELQDVNYRLCGFSNFFELNEQPEIDRIIEIKGKKIPLFKIHRICGTVLDRDKSKKMVTVLTREGVVNVRVFGEVFSYYDKQISERGTDGKKHVIEKSIFSRGNKIIITGIRRDNEFVMKKYKNTPYHGIELITKINEDGTVESQGRIEQ
;
A
#
# COMPACT_ATOMS: atom_id res chain seq x y z
N LYS A 1 3.77 22.95 8.34
CA LYS A 1 3.01 22.27 9.42
C LYS A 1 2.49 20.96 8.87
N THR A 2 2.77 19.85 9.54
CA THR A 2 2.18 18.53 9.18
C THR A 2 0.71 18.50 9.61
N THR A 3 -0.17 18.05 8.71
CA THR A 3 -1.60 17.87 9.00
C THR A 3 -1.78 16.85 10.12
N ASN A 4 -2.53 17.22 11.17
CA ASN A 4 -2.84 16.31 12.28
C ASN A 4 -4.16 15.58 12.01
N TYR A 5 -4.08 14.42 11.39
CA TYR A 5 -5.23 13.62 11.00
C TYR A 5 -6.06 13.12 12.20
N GLY A 6 -5.42 12.84 13.33
CA GLY A 6 -6.12 12.46 14.55
C GLY A 6 -7.06 13.57 15.07
N LYS A 7 -6.62 14.84 15.02
CA LYS A 7 -7.46 15.98 15.37
C LYS A 7 -8.63 16.18 14.39
N ILE A 8 -8.37 16.01 13.09
CA ILE A 8 -9.42 16.09 12.05
C ILE A 8 -10.50 15.02 12.32
N SER A 9 -10.10 13.75 12.46
CA SER A 9 -11.03 12.65 12.71
C SER A 9 -11.81 12.83 14.03
N SER A 10 -11.14 13.30 15.08
CA SER A 10 -11.80 13.61 16.36
C SER A 10 -12.82 14.72 16.24
N ALA A 11 -12.51 15.78 15.48
CA ALA A 11 -13.45 16.88 15.24
C ALA A 11 -14.68 16.40 14.44
N ILE A 12 -14.47 15.59 13.40
CA ILE A 12 -15.56 15.00 12.60
C ILE A 12 -16.43 14.09 13.47
N GLY A 13 -15.82 13.25 14.30
CA GLY A 13 -16.56 12.39 15.24
C GLY A 13 -17.43 13.19 16.18
N LYS A 14 -16.92 14.29 16.76
CA LYS A 14 -17.70 15.19 17.64
C LYS A 14 -18.84 15.87 16.89
N MET A 15 -18.61 16.35 15.66
CA MET A 15 -19.66 16.94 14.82
C MET A 15 -20.79 15.95 14.56
N LYS A 16 -20.46 14.72 14.15
CA LYS A 16 -21.46 13.65 13.94
C LYS A 16 -22.25 13.33 15.22
N MET A 17 -21.58 13.24 16.37
CA MET A 17 -22.25 13.02 17.66
C MET A 17 -23.21 14.19 18.04
N SER A 18 -22.93 15.40 17.57
CA SER A 18 -23.79 16.58 17.76
C SER A 18 -24.86 16.72 16.67
N GLY A 19 -25.05 15.71 15.82
CA GLY A 19 -26.03 15.72 14.73
C GLY A 19 -25.63 16.61 13.54
N ILE A 20 -24.35 16.95 13.41
CA ILE A 20 -23.85 17.74 12.29
C ILE A 20 -23.18 16.78 11.29
N ASP A 21 -23.74 16.66 10.10
CA ASP A 21 -23.19 15.85 9.04
C ASP A 21 -21.98 16.52 8.37
N VAL A 22 -20.98 15.71 8.05
CA VAL A 22 -19.79 16.13 7.30
C VAL A 22 -19.77 15.39 5.97
N ALA A 23 -19.81 16.16 4.87
CA ALA A 23 -19.74 15.64 3.52
C ALA A 23 -18.31 15.48 3.02
N PRO A 24 -18.06 14.58 2.07
CA PRO A 24 -16.78 14.49 1.35
C PRO A 24 -16.36 15.83 0.73
N PRO A 25 -15.08 16.01 0.41
CA PRO A 25 -14.65 17.15 -0.39
C PRO A 25 -15.32 17.12 -1.78
N ASP A 26 -15.46 18.29 -2.36
CA ASP A 26 -16.04 18.50 -3.68
C ASP A 26 -15.13 19.43 -4.47
N ILE A 27 -14.75 19.02 -5.68
CA ILE A 27 -13.77 19.74 -6.49
C ILE A 27 -14.23 21.17 -6.85
N ASN A 28 -15.54 21.37 -6.99
CA ASN A 28 -16.12 22.65 -7.36
C ASN A 28 -16.52 23.51 -6.15
N LYS A 29 -16.77 22.91 -4.96
CA LYS A 29 -17.38 23.60 -3.81
C LYS A 29 -16.47 23.73 -2.59
N SER A 30 -15.60 22.72 -2.33
CA SER A 30 -14.75 22.73 -1.13
C SER A 30 -13.77 23.89 -1.15
N THR A 31 -13.62 24.54 0.01
CA THR A 31 -12.58 25.55 0.23
C THR A 31 -11.30 24.91 0.77
N TYR A 32 -10.32 25.73 1.10
CA TYR A 32 -9.06 25.26 1.71
C TYR A 32 -9.32 24.56 3.05
N THR A 33 -10.16 25.15 3.90
CA THR A 33 -10.55 24.60 5.21
C THR A 33 -11.97 24.02 5.16
N PHE A 34 -12.40 23.42 6.26
CA PHE A 34 -13.81 23.05 6.44
C PHE A 34 -14.71 24.26 6.31
N SER A 35 -15.82 24.14 5.63
CA SER A 35 -16.78 25.22 5.40
C SER A 35 -18.23 24.74 5.52
N PRO A 36 -19.15 25.56 6.05
CA PRO A 36 -20.55 25.21 6.06
C PRO A 36 -21.14 25.27 4.64
N ASP A 37 -21.94 24.28 4.31
CA ASP A 37 -22.85 24.27 3.16
C ASP A 37 -24.27 24.53 3.71
N VAL A 38 -24.67 25.80 3.73
CA VAL A 38 -25.90 26.25 4.40
C VAL A 38 -27.13 25.66 3.73
N GLU A 39 -27.11 25.50 2.39
CA GLU A 39 -28.25 24.98 1.64
C GLU A 39 -28.54 23.52 2.01
N LYS A 40 -27.50 22.73 2.29
CA LYS A 40 -27.60 21.33 2.67
C LYS A 40 -27.56 21.09 4.18
N SER A 41 -27.35 22.13 4.98
CA SER A 41 -27.16 22.04 6.45
C SER A 41 -26.06 21.06 6.87
N ILE A 42 -24.94 21.02 6.13
CA ILE A 42 -23.80 20.14 6.37
C ILE A 42 -22.49 20.93 6.46
N ILE A 43 -21.46 20.32 6.99
CA ILE A 43 -20.08 20.81 6.90
C ILE A 43 -19.37 20.07 5.74
N ARG A 44 -18.79 20.80 4.82
CA ARG A 44 -18.02 20.26 3.73
C ARG A 44 -16.55 20.12 4.12
N PHE A 45 -15.96 18.95 3.81
CA PHE A 45 -14.56 18.66 4.10
C PHE A 45 -13.64 19.60 3.32
N GLY A 46 -12.66 20.19 4.00
CA GLY A 46 -11.68 21.09 3.41
C GLY A 46 -10.57 20.38 2.63
N MET A 47 -10.18 20.91 1.48
CA MET A 47 -9.19 20.28 0.62
C MET A 47 -7.81 20.12 1.26
N SER A 48 -7.42 21.01 2.19
CA SER A 48 -6.15 20.91 2.92
C SER A 48 -6.05 19.67 3.83
N GLY A 49 -7.17 19.03 4.11
CA GLY A 49 -7.21 17.74 4.84
C GLY A 49 -6.91 16.52 3.99
N ILE A 50 -6.84 16.66 2.67
CA ILE A 50 -6.57 15.54 1.76
C ILE A 50 -5.07 15.26 1.72
N VAL A 51 -4.71 13.99 1.87
CA VAL A 51 -3.31 13.54 1.87
C VAL A 51 -2.60 13.88 0.56
N LYS A 52 -1.40 14.46 0.64
CA LYS A 52 -0.59 14.91 -0.50
C LYS A 52 -1.14 16.13 -1.26
N VAL A 53 -2.30 16.64 -0.92
CA VAL A 53 -2.87 17.85 -1.54
C VAL A 53 -2.44 19.07 -0.71
N GLY A 54 -1.41 19.76 -1.16
CA GLY A 54 -0.83 20.94 -0.51
C GLY A 54 -1.52 22.23 -0.89
N GLU A 55 -1.11 23.32 -0.23
CA GLU A 55 -1.69 24.65 -0.39
C GLU A 55 -1.69 25.16 -1.84
N ASP A 56 -0.55 25.03 -2.54
CA ASP A 56 -0.41 25.47 -3.92
C ASP A 56 -1.39 24.77 -4.86
N ILE A 57 -1.61 23.47 -4.65
CA ILE A 57 -2.56 22.69 -5.45
C ILE A 57 -3.99 23.12 -5.16
N VAL A 58 -4.34 23.31 -3.88
CA VAL A 58 -5.69 23.77 -3.49
C VAL A 58 -5.97 25.15 -4.09
N LYS A 59 -5.02 26.07 -4.05
CA LYS A 59 -5.13 27.38 -4.67
C LYS A 59 -5.38 27.26 -6.18
N SER A 60 -4.58 26.47 -6.87
CA SER A 60 -4.76 26.23 -8.31
C SER A 60 -6.12 25.61 -8.63
N ILE A 61 -6.60 24.67 -7.80
CA ILE A 61 -7.93 24.09 -7.96
C ILE A 61 -9.02 25.15 -7.86
N ILE A 62 -8.98 26.01 -6.84
CA ILE A 62 -10.00 27.04 -6.59
C ILE A 62 -10.00 28.10 -7.71
N GLU A 63 -8.85 28.54 -8.17
CA GLU A 63 -8.69 29.57 -9.19
C GLU A 63 -9.18 29.16 -10.59
N ASN A 64 -9.15 27.86 -10.89
CA ASN A 64 -9.50 27.35 -12.22
C ASN A 64 -10.91 26.73 -12.33
N ARG A 65 -11.74 26.91 -11.30
CA ARG A 65 -13.16 26.49 -11.30
C ARG A 65 -14.00 27.29 -12.32
N PRO A 66 -15.14 26.73 -12.79
CA PRO A 66 -15.69 25.41 -12.50
C PRO A 66 -15.10 24.31 -13.38
N TYR A 67 -15.27 23.04 -12.93
CA TYR A 67 -14.94 21.85 -13.68
C TYR A 67 -16.19 21.07 -14.05
N SER A 68 -16.25 20.60 -15.30
CA SER A 68 -17.37 19.82 -15.85
C SER A 68 -17.11 18.32 -15.89
N SER A 69 -15.84 17.91 -15.81
CA SER A 69 -15.40 16.51 -15.84
C SER A 69 -13.99 16.37 -15.26
N ILE A 70 -13.54 15.14 -15.11
CA ILE A 70 -12.15 14.82 -14.73
C ILE A 70 -11.15 15.30 -15.80
N ASP A 71 -11.51 15.22 -17.09
CA ASP A 71 -10.65 15.67 -18.20
C ASP A 71 -10.55 17.20 -18.24
N ASP A 72 -11.66 17.89 -18.01
CA ASP A 72 -11.67 19.34 -17.88
C ASP A 72 -10.76 19.79 -16.72
N PHE A 73 -10.83 19.08 -15.59
CA PHE A 73 -9.93 19.31 -14.45
C PHE A 73 -8.46 19.09 -14.82
N LEU A 74 -8.13 17.95 -15.42
CA LEU A 74 -6.75 17.61 -15.81
C LEU A 74 -6.18 18.56 -16.88
N SER A 75 -7.02 19.17 -17.69
CA SER A 75 -6.61 20.18 -18.68
C SER A 75 -6.24 21.52 -18.05
N LYS A 76 -6.85 21.85 -16.91
CA LYS A 76 -6.74 23.16 -16.23
C LYS A 76 -5.74 23.14 -15.06
N VAL A 77 -5.58 22.00 -14.39
CA VAL A 77 -4.77 21.88 -13.17
C VAL A 77 -3.60 20.95 -13.37
N LYS A 78 -2.39 21.46 -13.19
CA LYS A 78 -1.18 20.63 -13.23
C LYS A 78 -1.05 19.86 -11.90
N ILE A 79 -1.33 18.56 -11.94
CA ILE A 79 -1.36 17.71 -10.76
C ILE A 79 -0.52 16.43 -10.98
N ASN A 80 0.10 15.90 -9.94
CA ASN A 80 0.83 14.63 -10.01
C ASN A 80 -0.06 13.41 -9.64
N LYS A 81 0.40 12.21 -10.03
CA LYS A 81 -0.34 10.95 -9.77
C LYS A 81 -0.82 10.78 -8.33
N PRO A 82 0.05 10.88 -7.28
CA PRO A 82 -0.40 10.71 -5.90
C PRO A 82 -1.44 11.72 -5.44
N GLN A 83 -1.36 12.95 -5.90
CA GLN A 83 -2.35 14.00 -5.58
C GLN A 83 -3.70 13.69 -6.20
N MET A 84 -3.71 13.38 -7.50
CA MET A 84 -4.94 13.05 -8.22
C MET A 84 -5.62 11.82 -7.64
N ILE A 85 -4.87 10.74 -7.39
CA ILE A 85 -5.39 9.52 -6.77
C ILE A 85 -6.03 9.83 -5.41
N ASN A 86 -5.41 10.68 -4.59
CA ASN A 86 -5.99 11.04 -3.30
C ASN A 86 -7.25 11.93 -3.41
N LEU A 87 -7.33 12.79 -4.42
CA LEU A 87 -8.56 13.53 -4.71
C LEU A 87 -9.71 12.60 -5.08
N VAL A 88 -9.46 11.63 -5.97
CA VAL A 88 -10.47 10.61 -6.34
C VAL A 88 -10.84 9.77 -5.12
N LYS A 89 -9.87 9.26 -4.37
CA LYS A 89 -10.12 8.47 -3.14
C LYS A 89 -10.93 9.22 -2.09
N ALA A 90 -10.70 10.51 -1.98
CA ALA A 90 -11.41 11.38 -1.05
C ALA A 90 -12.87 11.65 -1.46
N GLY A 91 -13.24 11.38 -2.72
CA GLY A 91 -14.56 11.66 -3.26
C GLY A 91 -14.72 13.07 -3.84
N ALA A 92 -13.62 13.75 -4.14
CA ALA A 92 -13.67 15.12 -4.65
C ALA A 92 -14.40 15.25 -6.02
N PHE A 93 -14.54 14.16 -6.75
CA PHE A 93 -15.17 14.10 -8.07
C PHE A 93 -16.49 13.30 -8.09
N ASP A 94 -17.05 12.92 -6.94
CA ASP A 94 -18.26 12.07 -6.84
C ASP A 94 -19.51 12.70 -7.51
N GLU A 95 -19.49 14.01 -7.82
CA GLU A 95 -20.55 14.65 -8.61
C GLU A 95 -20.48 14.30 -10.11
N PHE A 96 -19.36 13.78 -10.60
CA PHE A 96 -19.21 13.46 -12.03
C PHE A 96 -19.57 12.02 -12.36
N ASP A 97 -19.15 11.06 -11.53
CA ASP A 97 -19.41 9.63 -11.69
C ASP A 97 -19.06 8.88 -10.39
N ASP A 98 -19.37 7.59 -10.35
CA ASP A 98 -18.95 6.71 -9.27
C ASP A 98 -17.43 6.70 -9.11
N ARG A 99 -16.97 6.74 -7.86
CA ARG A 99 -15.56 6.87 -7.49
C ARG A 99 -14.68 5.76 -8.06
N GLU A 100 -15.21 4.53 -8.17
CA GLU A 100 -14.51 3.40 -8.77
C GLU A 100 -14.35 3.59 -10.28
N ASN A 101 -15.39 4.04 -10.97
CA ASN A 101 -15.35 4.33 -12.41
C ASN A 101 -14.34 5.43 -12.72
N LEU A 102 -14.37 6.52 -11.95
CA LEU A 102 -13.41 7.62 -12.08
C LEU A 102 -11.97 7.16 -11.87
N MET A 103 -11.76 6.28 -10.88
CA MET A 103 -10.43 5.72 -10.63
C MET A 103 -9.98 4.80 -11.75
N GLN A 104 -10.85 3.91 -12.26
CA GLN A 104 -10.53 3.04 -13.40
C GLN A 104 -10.17 3.86 -14.63
N TYR A 105 -10.95 4.88 -14.92
CA TYR A 105 -10.67 5.80 -16.01
C TYR A 105 -9.29 6.46 -15.85
N TYR A 106 -9.02 7.07 -14.70
CA TYR A 106 -7.73 7.74 -14.46
C TYR A 106 -6.54 6.76 -14.51
N ILE A 107 -6.70 5.55 -13.98
CA ILE A 107 -5.65 4.52 -14.03
C ILE A 107 -5.36 4.10 -15.48
N SER A 108 -6.38 4.02 -16.35
CA SER A 108 -6.18 3.72 -17.76
C SER A 108 -5.35 4.80 -18.46
N GLU A 109 -5.61 6.07 -18.14
CA GLU A 109 -4.90 7.22 -18.72
C GLU A 109 -3.42 7.31 -18.29
N ILE A 110 -3.13 6.98 -17.03
CA ILE A 110 -1.77 7.10 -16.47
C ILE A 110 -0.92 5.84 -16.62
N SER A 111 -1.51 4.72 -17.01
CA SER A 111 -0.79 3.47 -17.22
C SER A 111 0.03 3.56 -18.51
N ASP A 112 1.27 3.07 -18.47
CA ASP A 112 2.15 3.02 -19.65
C ASP A 112 1.69 1.91 -20.62
N THR A 113 0.44 1.99 -21.08
CA THR A 113 -0.14 1.02 -22.02
C THR A 113 0.56 1.08 -23.38
N LYS A 114 0.58 -0.07 -24.07
CA LYS A 114 1.23 -0.19 -25.37
C LYS A 114 0.19 -0.07 -26.47
N LYS A 115 0.58 0.54 -27.59
CA LYS A 115 -0.26 0.60 -28.81
C LYS A 115 -0.02 -0.61 -29.72
N ARG A 116 1.12 -1.28 -29.53
CA ARG A 116 1.54 -2.41 -30.35
C ARG A 116 2.59 -3.22 -29.60
N ILE A 117 2.56 -4.54 -29.74
CA ILE A 117 3.59 -5.45 -29.24
C ILE A 117 4.53 -5.83 -30.38
N THR A 118 5.82 -5.72 -30.10
CA THR A 118 6.89 -6.08 -31.06
C THR A 118 7.97 -6.88 -30.32
N LEU A 119 8.97 -7.38 -31.06
CA LEU A 119 10.10 -8.08 -30.48
C LEU A 119 10.87 -7.21 -29.45
N GLN A 120 10.80 -5.88 -29.54
CA GLN A 120 11.39 -4.98 -28.54
C GLN A 120 10.74 -5.15 -27.16
N ASN A 121 9.51 -5.65 -27.09
CA ASN A 121 8.77 -5.91 -25.86
C ASN A 121 9.06 -7.31 -25.29
N MET A 122 9.99 -8.09 -25.89
CA MET A 122 10.28 -9.48 -25.49
C MET A 122 10.56 -9.64 -24.00
N LYS A 123 11.32 -8.71 -23.40
CA LYS A 123 11.55 -8.73 -21.94
C LYS A 123 10.23 -8.70 -21.17
N MET A 124 9.32 -7.80 -21.55
CA MET A 124 8.03 -7.65 -20.89
C MET A 124 7.14 -8.90 -21.06
N LEU A 125 7.13 -9.47 -22.27
CA LEU A 125 6.41 -10.71 -22.54
C LEU A 125 6.91 -11.88 -21.67
N ILE A 126 8.23 -11.97 -21.49
CA ILE A 126 8.86 -12.97 -20.60
C ILE A 126 8.50 -12.71 -19.13
N ASP A 127 8.67 -11.46 -18.67
CA ASP A 127 8.40 -11.08 -17.28
C ASP A 127 6.91 -11.32 -16.90
N PHE A 128 6.00 -11.19 -17.86
CA PHE A 128 4.57 -11.46 -17.68
C PHE A 128 4.15 -12.91 -17.94
N GLY A 129 5.09 -13.80 -18.33
CA GLY A 129 4.80 -15.20 -18.61
C GLY A 129 3.91 -15.41 -19.85
N LEU A 130 4.00 -14.52 -20.84
CA LEU A 130 3.18 -14.55 -22.06
C LEU A 130 3.86 -15.25 -23.23
N ILE A 131 5.05 -15.79 -23.02
CA ILE A 131 5.76 -16.58 -24.02
C ILE A 131 5.49 -18.06 -23.75
N PRO A 132 4.85 -18.81 -24.67
CA PRO A 132 4.60 -20.24 -24.51
C PRO A 132 5.88 -21.06 -24.32
N ASP A 133 5.75 -22.22 -23.67
CA ASP A 133 6.88 -23.08 -23.35
C ASP A 133 7.57 -23.65 -24.59
N GLU A 134 6.87 -23.76 -25.72
CA GLU A 134 7.48 -24.16 -27.01
C GLU A 134 8.59 -23.20 -27.46
N TYR A 135 8.62 -21.96 -26.95
CA TYR A 135 9.67 -20.97 -27.20
C TYR A 135 10.66 -20.82 -26.03
N ASP A 136 10.79 -21.86 -25.19
CA ASP A 136 11.68 -21.80 -24.03
C ASP A 136 13.13 -21.55 -24.41
N PHE A 137 13.62 -22.19 -25.49
CA PHE A 137 14.97 -21.97 -25.97
C PHE A 137 15.20 -20.52 -26.41
N GLN A 138 14.25 -19.90 -27.13
CA GLN A 138 14.32 -18.52 -27.56
C GLN A 138 14.30 -17.58 -26.35
N ARG A 139 13.51 -17.89 -25.32
CA ARG A 139 13.47 -17.17 -24.05
C ARG A 139 14.83 -17.21 -23.33
N ARG A 140 15.47 -18.36 -23.25
CA ARG A 140 16.80 -18.53 -22.67
C ARG A 140 17.87 -17.75 -23.45
N VAL A 141 17.87 -17.84 -24.77
CA VAL A 141 18.78 -17.10 -25.66
C VAL A 141 18.60 -15.58 -25.48
N PHE A 142 17.35 -15.10 -25.43
CA PHE A 142 17.07 -13.67 -25.17
C PHE A 142 17.58 -13.23 -23.81
N ASN A 143 17.39 -14.02 -22.76
CA ASN A 143 17.85 -13.69 -21.42
C ASN A 143 19.37 -13.73 -21.31
N PHE A 144 20.02 -14.70 -21.94
CA PHE A 144 21.49 -14.81 -21.93
C PHE A 144 22.17 -13.61 -22.60
N ASN A 145 21.58 -13.10 -23.68
CA ASN A 145 22.12 -11.94 -24.39
C ASN A 145 22.35 -10.70 -23.51
N LYS A 146 21.66 -10.58 -22.37
CA LYS A 146 21.82 -9.49 -21.41
C LYS A 146 23.13 -9.53 -20.63
N TYR A 147 23.71 -10.72 -20.48
CA TYR A 147 24.94 -10.93 -19.72
C TYR A 147 26.20 -10.75 -20.56
N LEU A 148 26.05 -10.78 -21.88
CA LEU A 148 27.17 -10.67 -22.80
C LEU A 148 27.69 -9.23 -22.87
N LYS A 149 28.99 -9.04 -22.68
CA LYS A 149 29.65 -7.74 -22.73
C LYS A 149 30.71 -7.74 -23.82
N LYS A 150 30.73 -6.72 -24.67
CA LYS A 150 31.80 -6.51 -25.63
C LYS A 150 33.14 -6.38 -24.91
N MET A 151 34.14 -7.17 -25.34
CA MET A 151 35.47 -7.07 -24.77
C MET A 151 36.16 -5.78 -25.20
N LYS A 152 36.93 -5.15 -24.28
CA LYS A 152 37.67 -3.93 -24.58
C LYS A 152 38.87 -4.16 -25.52
N ILE A 153 39.43 -5.38 -25.50
CA ILE A 153 40.60 -5.76 -26.30
C ILE A 153 40.12 -6.85 -27.27
N GLY A 154 40.16 -6.55 -28.56
CA GLY A 154 39.62 -7.43 -29.60
C GLY A 154 38.09 -7.28 -29.73
N THR A 155 37.64 -6.44 -30.67
CA THR A 155 36.21 -6.13 -30.91
C THR A 155 35.37 -7.30 -31.45
N GLN A 156 35.94 -8.50 -31.47
CA GLN A 156 35.31 -9.67 -32.08
C GLN A 156 34.62 -10.60 -31.09
N TYR A 157 34.79 -10.41 -29.78
CA TYR A 157 34.29 -11.32 -28.76
C TYR A 157 33.37 -10.64 -27.75
N TYR A 158 32.40 -11.42 -27.25
CA TYR A 158 31.67 -11.13 -26.02
C TYR A 158 32.33 -11.87 -24.87
N GLY A 159 32.73 -11.19 -23.83
CA GLY A 159 33.26 -11.77 -22.59
C GLY A 159 32.14 -12.25 -21.68
N LEU A 160 32.36 -13.39 -21.00
CA LEU A 160 31.47 -13.92 -20.00
C LEU A 160 32.12 -13.78 -18.61
N ASP A 161 31.45 -13.06 -17.72
CA ASP A 161 31.78 -13.07 -16.31
C ASP A 161 31.17 -14.30 -15.61
N ASN A 162 31.48 -14.48 -14.32
CA ASN A 162 30.98 -15.63 -13.54
C ASN A 162 29.45 -15.74 -13.56
N ILE A 163 28.73 -14.60 -13.63
CA ILE A 163 27.26 -14.58 -13.67
C ILE A 163 26.77 -15.12 -15.02
N ALA A 164 27.39 -14.68 -16.10
CA ALA A 164 27.08 -15.15 -17.45
C ALA A 164 27.40 -16.65 -17.61
N MET A 165 28.53 -17.11 -17.05
CA MET A 165 28.91 -18.54 -17.07
C MET A 165 27.94 -19.39 -16.27
N ASN A 166 27.58 -19.00 -15.03
CA ASN A 166 26.59 -19.71 -14.23
C ASN A 166 25.23 -19.80 -14.93
N PHE A 167 24.82 -18.71 -15.61
CA PHE A 167 23.59 -18.75 -16.41
C PHE A 167 23.71 -19.72 -17.60
N TYR A 168 24.85 -19.69 -18.30
CA TYR A 168 25.10 -20.56 -19.44
C TYR A 168 25.04 -22.04 -19.04
N GLU A 169 25.81 -22.46 -18.06
CA GLU A 169 25.88 -23.83 -17.58
C GLU A 169 24.53 -24.39 -17.11
N LYS A 170 23.72 -23.52 -16.51
CA LYS A 170 22.40 -23.92 -16.01
C LYS A 170 21.34 -24.02 -17.10
N ASN A 171 21.48 -23.29 -18.21
CA ASN A 171 20.40 -23.11 -19.19
C ASN A 171 20.71 -23.65 -20.58
N PHE A 172 21.95 -24.01 -20.87
CA PHE A 172 22.34 -24.51 -22.20
C PHE A 172 23.12 -25.79 -22.10
N ASP A 173 22.66 -26.75 -22.89
CA ASP A 173 23.33 -28.04 -23.17
C ASP A 173 24.05 -28.02 -24.54
N VAL A 174 23.98 -26.93 -25.27
CA VAL A 174 24.58 -26.69 -26.58
C VAL A 174 25.81 -25.84 -26.41
N ASP A 175 26.92 -26.23 -27.06
CA ASP A 175 28.16 -25.49 -26.98
C ASP A 175 28.17 -24.28 -27.93
N PHE A 176 28.00 -23.10 -27.39
CA PHE A 176 28.19 -21.82 -28.08
C PHE A 176 29.54 -21.18 -27.76
N LEU A 177 30.24 -21.73 -26.76
CA LEU A 177 31.52 -21.20 -26.31
C LEU A 177 32.62 -21.59 -27.29
N GLU A 178 33.55 -20.65 -27.43
CA GLU A 178 34.83 -20.97 -28.06
C GLU A 178 35.93 -20.81 -27.00
N PRO A 179 36.91 -21.74 -26.99
CA PRO A 179 38.08 -21.59 -26.14
C PRO A 179 38.80 -20.33 -26.56
N TYR A 180 38.81 -19.32 -25.68
CA TYR A 180 39.54 -18.10 -25.85
C TYR A 180 40.51 -17.94 -24.68
N ASP A 181 41.79 -17.89 -24.99
CA ASP A 181 42.88 -17.79 -24.02
C ASP A 181 42.97 -16.34 -23.53
N THR A 182 42.14 -15.98 -22.55
CA THR A 182 42.24 -14.71 -21.85
C THR A 182 42.41 -14.97 -20.36
N GLU A 183 43.18 -14.14 -19.69
CA GLU A 183 43.31 -14.12 -18.23
C GLU A 183 41.96 -13.88 -17.51
N SER A 184 40.87 -13.58 -18.25
CA SER A 184 39.56 -13.22 -17.75
C SER A 184 38.42 -14.21 -17.99
N GLY A 185 38.69 -15.44 -18.55
CA GLY A 185 37.70 -16.50 -18.65
C GLY A 185 37.14 -16.77 -20.05
N PHE A 186 35.87 -17.17 -20.13
CA PHE A 186 35.22 -17.63 -21.36
C PHE A 186 34.73 -16.49 -22.24
N ALA A 187 34.70 -16.72 -23.55
CA ALA A 187 34.23 -15.75 -24.53
C ALA A 187 33.45 -16.43 -25.66
N ILE A 188 32.62 -15.65 -26.34
CA ILE A 188 31.86 -16.07 -27.53
C ILE A 188 32.19 -15.12 -28.68
N LEU A 189 32.47 -15.66 -29.88
CA LEU A 189 32.63 -14.84 -31.08
C LEU A 189 31.36 -14.05 -31.40
N GLN A 190 31.46 -12.71 -31.47
CA GLN A 190 30.29 -11.83 -31.66
C GLN A 190 29.47 -12.21 -32.92
N THR A 191 30.13 -12.39 -34.06
CA THR A 191 29.46 -12.73 -35.31
C THR A 191 28.72 -14.05 -35.27
N LYS A 192 29.23 -15.05 -34.51
CA LYS A 192 28.56 -16.33 -34.30
C LYS A 192 27.36 -16.17 -33.41
N TRP A 193 27.49 -15.46 -32.28
CA TRP A 193 26.39 -15.24 -31.38
C TRP A 193 25.27 -14.38 -31.99
N ASP A 194 25.60 -13.26 -32.61
CA ASP A 194 24.63 -12.35 -33.24
C ASP A 194 23.82 -13.08 -34.31
N LYS A 195 24.44 -13.99 -35.06
CA LYS A 195 23.74 -14.85 -36.04
C LYS A 195 22.76 -15.82 -35.34
N ILE A 196 23.18 -16.46 -34.27
CA ILE A 196 22.32 -17.36 -33.48
C ILE A 196 21.18 -16.59 -32.86
N TYR A 197 21.48 -15.50 -32.19
CA TYR A 197 20.48 -14.64 -31.56
C TYR A 197 19.42 -14.16 -32.55
N LYS A 198 19.85 -13.66 -33.70
CA LYS A 198 18.95 -13.24 -34.77
C LYS A 198 18.07 -14.40 -35.25
N ALA A 199 18.64 -15.55 -35.52
CA ALA A 199 17.91 -16.73 -35.99
C ALA A 199 16.83 -17.15 -34.97
N GLN A 200 17.18 -17.19 -33.68
CA GLN A 200 16.23 -17.56 -32.63
C GLN A 200 15.13 -16.50 -32.43
N MET A 201 15.46 -15.22 -32.58
CA MET A 201 14.45 -14.14 -32.52
C MET A 201 13.55 -14.17 -33.75
N ASP A 202 14.03 -14.60 -34.91
CA ASP A 202 13.20 -14.74 -36.12
C ASP A 202 12.22 -15.93 -36.03
N ILE A 203 12.50 -16.96 -35.24
CA ILE A 203 11.56 -18.07 -34.93
C ILE A 203 10.37 -17.58 -34.12
N ILE A 204 10.56 -16.72 -33.12
CA ILE A 204 9.48 -16.24 -32.24
C ILE A 204 8.72 -15.05 -32.84
N ARG A 205 9.28 -14.34 -33.80
CA ARG A 205 8.67 -13.16 -34.44
C ARG A 205 7.28 -13.41 -35.04
N PRO A 206 7.03 -14.52 -35.78
CA PRO A 206 5.68 -14.86 -36.27
C PRO A 206 4.67 -15.03 -35.15
N PHE A 207 5.03 -15.68 -34.04
CA PHE A 207 4.16 -15.81 -32.89
C PHE A 207 3.70 -14.44 -32.36
N ILE A 208 4.65 -13.52 -32.11
CA ILE A 208 4.34 -12.16 -31.63
C ILE A 208 3.46 -11.41 -32.64
N LYS A 209 3.74 -11.55 -33.94
CA LYS A 209 2.98 -10.87 -35.00
C LYS A 209 1.55 -11.41 -35.10
N ASN A 210 1.38 -12.72 -35.09
CA ASN A 210 0.09 -13.37 -35.30
C ASN A 210 -0.83 -13.24 -34.08
N ASN A 211 -0.25 -13.15 -32.89
CA ASN A 211 -0.98 -13.00 -31.62
C ASN A 211 -0.96 -11.56 -31.08
N ASN A 212 -0.65 -10.58 -31.94
CA ASN A 212 -0.38 -9.21 -31.48
C ASN A 212 -1.51 -8.60 -30.67
N GLN A 213 -2.78 -8.77 -31.09
CA GLN A 213 -3.93 -8.21 -30.38
C GLN A 213 -4.16 -8.86 -29.02
N LEU A 214 -4.01 -10.17 -28.93
CA LEU A 214 -4.14 -10.90 -27.67
C LEU A 214 -3.04 -10.48 -26.68
N LEU A 215 -1.78 -10.51 -27.13
CA LEU A 215 -0.64 -10.09 -26.33
C LEU A 215 -0.74 -8.62 -25.89
N LEU A 216 -1.26 -7.76 -26.76
CA LEU A 216 -1.48 -6.35 -26.45
C LEU A 216 -2.49 -6.17 -25.31
N ASN A 217 -3.61 -6.88 -25.38
CA ASN A 217 -4.65 -6.84 -24.35
C ASN A 217 -4.08 -7.37 -23.00
N ASP A 218 -3.40 -8.51 -23.02
CA ASP A 218 -2.83 -9.11 -21.83
C ASP A 218 -1.77 -8.21 -21.17
N VAL A 219 -0.88 -7.64 -21.99
CA VAL A 219 0.15 -6.70 -21.52
C VAL A 219 -0.50 -5.46 -20.90
N ASN A 220 -1.46 -4.85 -21.58
CA ASN A 220 -2.10 -3.62 -21.11
C ASN A 220 -2.92 -3.87 -19.83
N ASN A 221 -3.65 -4.99 -19.75
CA ASN A 221 -4.36 -5.40 -18.54
C ASN A 221 -3.40 -5.58 -17.35
N ARG A 222 -2.22 -6.19 -17.59
CA ARG A 222 -1.19 -6.31 -16.54
C ARG A 222 -0.64 -4.97 -16.11
N LEU A 223 -0.29 -4.09 -17.04
CA LEU A 223 0.22 -2.75 -16.76
C LEU A 223 -0.78 -1.92 -15.95
N MET A 224 -2.07 -1.97 -16.31
CA MET A 224 -3.14 -1.32 -15.56
C MET A 224 -3.34 -1.94 -14.18
N SER A 225 -3.32 -3.28 -14.10
CA SER A 225 -3.43 -4.01 -12.84
C SER A 225 -2.28 -3.70 -11.87
N ASP A 226 -1.06 -3.55 -12.36
CA ASP A 226 0.10 -3.17 -11.54
C ASP A 226 -0.07 -1.78 -10.93
N VAL A 227 -0.61 -0.82 -11.69
CA VAL A 227 -0.90 0.53 -11.18
C VAL A 227 -2.05 0.48 -10.18
N TRP A 228 -3.11 -0.28 -10.50
CA TRP A 228 -4.25 -0.49 -9.58
C TRP A 228 -3.81 -1.10 -8.26
N ASN A 229 -3.05 -2.18 -8.30
CA ASN A 229 -2.54 -2.87 -7.11
C ASN A 229 -1.65 -1.96 -6.25
N LYS A 230 -0.93 -1.05 -6.88
CA LYS A 230 -0.07 -0.10 -6.16
C LYS A 230 -0.86 0.97 -5.41
N TYR A 231 -1.98 1.44 -5.94
CA TYR A 231 -2.64 2.65 -5.46
C TYR A 231 -4.09 2.46 -5.01
N CYS A 232 -4.80 1.48 -5.55
CA CYS A 232 -6.27 1.42 -5.49
C CYS A 232 -6.82 0.19 -4.77
N LEU A 233 -5.97 -0.60 -4.09
CA LEU A 233 -6.45 -1.76 -3.34
C LEU A 233 -7.36 -1.36 -2.19
N GLY A 234 -8.39 -2.18 -1.96
CA GLY A 234 -9.35 -2.05 -0.87
C GLY A 234 -10.68 -1.43 -1.28
N SER A 235 -11.55 -1.23 -0.31
CA SER A 235 -12.88 -0.65 -0.46
C SER A 235 -12.85 0.88 -0.53
N ILE A 236 -14.00 1.48 -0.85
CA ILE A 236 -14.20 2.94 -0.77
C ILE A 236 -13.86 3.47 0.63
N SER A 237 -14.27 2.78 1.69
CA SER A 237 -13.92 3.13 3.07
C SER A 237 -12.42 3.11 3.32
N LYS A 238 -11.71 2.12 2.75
CA LYS A 238 -10.23 2.09 2.78
C LYS A 238 -9.61 3.28 2.06
N TRP A 239 -10.18 3.67 0.91
CA TRP A 239 -9.71 4.85 0.17
C TRP A 239 -9.92 6.15 0.95
N GLU A 240 -11.05 6.28 1.65
CA GLU A 240 -11.32 7.42 2.54
C GLU A 240 -10.32 7.47 3.69
N MET A 241 -10.07 6.33 4.35
CA MET A 241 -9.06 6.27 5.40
C MET A 241 -7.67 6.67 4.89
N ASP A 242 -7.28 6.21 3.70
CA ASP A 242 -5.98 6.54 3.09
C ASP A 242 -5.85 8.02 2.73
N SER A 243 -6.93 8.66 2.27
CA SER A 243 -6.90 10.01 1.70
C SER A 243 -7.31 11.12 2.66
N VAL A 244 -8.28 10.87 3.56
CA VAL A 244 -8.82 11.89 4.48
C VAL A 244 -8.83 11.49 5.94
N SER A 245 -8.46 10.24 6.26
CA SER A 245 -8.38 9.69 7.63
C SER A 245 -9.69 9.71 8.40
N CYS A 246 -10.80 9.61 7.71
CA CYS A 246 -12.13 9.42 8.28
C CYS A 246 -13.00 8.63 7.30
N TYR A 247 -14.16 8.19 7.74
CA TYR A 247 -15.13 7.48 6.91
C TYR A 247 -16.36 8.36 6.66
N PHE A 248 -16.68 8.60 5.41
CA PHE A 248 -17.98 9.12 4.97
C PHE A 248 -18.95 7.97 4.71
N HIS A 249 -18.42 6.82 4.27
CA HIS A 249 -19.11 5.55 4.15
C HIS A 249 -18.97 4.70 5.43
N GLN A 250 -19.31 3.43 5.32
CA GLN A 250 -19.28 2.47 6.43
C GLN A 250 -17.85 2.32 7.00
N HIS A 251 -17.74 2.27 8.32
CA HIS A 251 -16.47 1.99 8.98
C HIS A 251 -15.96 0.59 8.60
N GLU A 252 -14.68 0.43 8.27
CA GLU A 252 -14.10 -0.86 7.86
C GLU A 252 -14.25 -1.98 8.92
N LEU A 253 -14.43 -1.63 10.20
CA LEU A 253 -14.69 -2.58 11.30
C LEU A 253 -16.18 -2.70 11.65
N GLN A 254 -17.09 -2.20 10.81
CA GLN A 254 -18.53 -2.19 11.12
C GLN A 254 -19.09 -3.61 11.29
N ASP A 255 -18.65 -4.55 10.47
CA ASP A 255 -19.12 -5.92 10.47
C ASP A 255 -18.46 -6.80 11.52
N VAL A 256 -17.49 -6.26 12.29
CA VAL A 256 -16.84 -7.02 13.37
C VAL A 256 -17.83 -7.29 14.50
N ASN A 257 -17.98 -8.57 14.83
CA ASN A 257 -18.81 -9.01 15.94
C ASN A 257 -18.03 -8.91 17.26
N TYR A 258 -18.22 -7.81 17.99
CA TYR A 258 -17.48 -7.53 19.24
C TYR A 258 -17.68 -8.63 20.28
N ARG A 259 -18.90 -9.20 20.37
CA ARG A 259 -19.20 -10.25 21.34
C ARG A 259 -18.44 -11.54 21.03
N LEU A 260 -18.44 -11.99 19.78
CA LEU A 260 -17.71 -13.20 19.36
C LEU A 260 -16.19 -13.03 19.50
N CYS A 261 -15.68 -11.83 19.20
CA CYS A 261 -14.25 -11.53 19.30
C CYS A 261 -13.79 -11.17 20.71
N GLY A 262 -14.69 -11.01 21.67
CA GLY A 262 -14.38 -10.57 23.04
C GLY A 262 -13.87 -9.11 23.08
N PHE A 263 -14.35 -8.24 22.19
CA PHE A 263 -14.01 -6.83 22.20
C PHE A 263 -14.98 -6.01 23.05
N SER A 264 -14.44 -4.97 23.65
CA SER A 264 -15.18 -4.00 24.45
C SER A 264 -15.30 -2.68 23.70
N ASN A 265 -16.44 -1.98 23.87
CA ASN A 265 -16.57 -0.59 23.47
C ASN A 265 -15.84 0.28 24.50
N PHE A 266 -14.84 1.05 24.07
CA PHE A 266 -14.06 1.91 24.97
C PHE A 266 -14.94 2.89 25.74
N PHE A 267 -15.93 3.47 25.12
CA PHE A 267 -16.78 4.51 25.71
C PHE A 267 -17.77 3.98 26.76
N GLU A 268 -17.99 2.65 26.78
CA GLU A 268 -18.82 1.95 27.79
C GLU A 268 -18.00 1.43 28.97
N LEU A 269 -16.67 1.40 28.87
CA LEU A 269 -15.82 1.01 29.97
C LEU A 269 -15.81 2.09 31.06
N ASN A 270 -15.68 1.67 32.33
CA ASN A 270 -15.49 2.62 33.43
C ASN A 270 -14.22 3.44 33.26
N GLU A 271 -14.27 4.74 33.57
CA GLU A 271 -13.12 5.65 33.44
C GLU A 271 -11.94 5.23 34.30
N GLN A 272 -12.21 4.62 35.45
CA GLN A 272 -11.17 4.01 36.30
C GLN A 272 -11.17 2.50 36.13
N PRO A 273 -10.00 1.87 36.05
CA PRO A 273 -9.91 0.45 35.79
C PRO A 273 -10.41 -0.37 36.99
N GLU A 274 -11.24 -1.37 36.70
CA GLU A 274 -11.72 -2.33 37.72
C GLU A 274 -10.60 -3.24 38.21
N ILE A 275 -10.54 -3.45 39.52
CA ILE A 275 -9.61 -4.42 40.12
C ILE A 275 -10.19 -5.80 39.91
N ASP A 276 -9.47 -6.68 39.21
CA ASP A 276 -9.79 -8.10 39.05
C ASP A 276 -9.44 -8.88 40.32
N ARG A 277 -8.22 -8.68 40.78
CA ARG A 277 -7.70 -9.35 42.01
C ARG A 277 -6.51 -8.60 42.61
N ILE A 278 -6.21 -8.87 43.86
CA ILE A 278 -5.03 -8.35 44.52
C ILE A 278 -4.04 -9.51 44.74
N ILE A 279 -2.81 -9.33 44.30
CA ILE A 279 -1.71 -10.26 44.54
C ILE A 279 -0.73 -9.67 45.54
N GLU A 280 -0.05 -10.52 46.30
CA GLU A 280 1.02 -10.10 47.22
C GLU A 280 2.38 -10.51 46.61
N ILE A 281 3.27 -9.54 46.40
CA ILE A 281 4.64 -9.78 45.99
C ILE A 281 5.58 -9.07 46.94
N LYS A 282 6.45 -9.84 47.60
CA LYS A 282 7.42 -9.32 48.58
C LYS A 282 6.77 -8.44 49.67
N GLY A 283 5.62 -8.86 50.21
CA GLY A 283 4.90 -8.15 51.25
C GLY A 283 4.12 -6.90 50.76
N LYS A 284 4.10 -6.62 49.47
CA LYS A 284 3.31 -5.49 48.87
C LYS A 284 2.09 -6.02 48.16
N LYS A 285 0.93 -5.47 48.52
CA LYS A 285 -0.34 -5.73 47.81
C LYS A 285 -0.38 -4.97 46.51
N ILE A 286 -0.46 -5.71 45.40
CA ILE A 286 -0.48 -5.14 44.03
C ILE A 286 -1.82 -5.48 43.39
N PRO A 287 -2.64 -4.49 43.00
CA PRO A 287 -3.87 -4.75 42.27
C PRO A 287 -3.58 -5.18 40.86
N LEU A 288 -4.22 -6.25 40.42
CA LEU A 288 -4.35 -6.61 39.00
C LEU A 288 -5.71 -6.11 38.51
N PHE A 289 -5.71 -5.46 37.34
CA PHE A 289 -6.91 -4.88 36.76
C PHE A 289 -7.52 -5.83 35.75
N LYS A 290 -8.83 -5.77 35.61
CA LYS A 290 -9.56 -6.44 34.54
C LYS A 290 -9.08 -5.92 33.19
N ILE A 291 -8.64 -6.84 32.34
CA ILE A 291 -8.12 -6.52 31.02
C ILE A 291 -9.26 -6.54 30.01
N HIS A 292 -9.27 -5.54 29.14
CA HIS A 292 -10.19 -5.41 28.02
C HIS A 292 -9.44 -5.45 26.68
N ARG A 293 -10.15 -5.74 25.61
CA ARG A 293 -9.64 -5.69 24.23
C ARG A 293 -10.51 -4.74 23.44
N ILE A 294 -9.89 -3.78 22.77
CA ILE A 294 -10.56 -2.87 21.83
C ILE A 294 -9.96 -3.05 20.44
N CYS A 295 -10.70 -2.72 19.41
CA CYS A 295 -10.17 -2.68 18.04
C CYS A 295 -10.44 -1.33 17.38
N GLY A 296 -9.54 -0.94 16.46
CA GLY A 296 -9.68 0.33 15.73
C GLY A 296 -8.66 0.46 14.61
N THR A 297 -8.89 1.46 13.76
CA THR A 297 -7.99 1.82 12.67
C THR A 297 -7.01 2.89 13.13
N VAL A 298 -5.73 2.68 12.89
CA VAL A 298 -4.68 3.64 13.26
C VAL A 298 -4.81 4.91 12.42
N LEU A 299 -4.96 6.06 13.09
CA LEU A 299 -4.98 7.38 12.47
C LEU A 299 -3.61 8.04 12.48
N ASP A 300 -2.94 8.01 13.63
CA ASP A 300 -1.66 8.68 13.86
C ASP A 300 -0.91 8.05 15.03
N ARG A 301 0.37 8.38 15.13
CA ARG A 301 1.25 8.00 16.24
C ARG A 301 2.14 9.16 16.67
N ASP A 302 2.24 9.36 17.97
CA ASP A 302 3.16 10.32 18.58
C ASP A 302 4.31 9.55 19.28
N LYS A 303 5.48 9.56 18.66
CA LYS A 303 6.66 8.87 19.18
C LYS A 303 7.19 9.47 20.46
N SER A 304 7.03 10.78 20.65
CA SER A 304 7.51 11.49 21.84
C SER A 304 6.65 11.14 23.05
N LYS A 305 5.33 11.11 22.88
CA LYS A 305 4.36 10.78 23.92
C LYS A 305 4.10 9.29 24.09
N LYS A 306 4.64 8.45 23.20
CA LYS A 306 4.34 7.01 23.14
C LYS A 306 2.84 6.72 23.05
N MET A 307 2.17 7.47 22.16
CA MET A 307 0.73 7.38 21.96
C MET A 307 0.41 7.00 20.52
N VAL A 308 -0.67 6.23 20.37
CA VAL A 308 -1.27 5.89 19.08
C VAL A 308 -2.73 6.34 19.13
N THR A 309 -3.16 7.09 18.10
CA THR A 309 -4.56 7.49 17.97
C THR A 309 -5.25 6.49 17.05
N VAL A 310 -6.32 5.88 17.50
CA VAL A 310 -7.11 4.90 16.73
C VAL A 310 -8.56 5.35 16.60
N LEU A 311 -9.16 5.03 15.46
CA LEU A 311 -10.59 5.22 15.20
C LEU A 311 -11.30 3.89 15.41
N THR A 312 -12.08 3.78 16.48
CA THR A 312 -13.01 2.68 16.71
C THR A 312 -14.33 2.97 15.99
N ARG A 313 -15.26 2.04 15.99
CA ARG A 313 -16.60 2.27 15.42
C ARG A 313 -17.34 3.42 16.11
N GLU A 314 -17.09 3.61 17.39
CA GLU A 314 -17.79 4.56 18.24
C GLU A 314 -17.09 5.92 18.32
N GLY A 315 -15.81 5.98 18.01
CA GLY A 315 -15.07 7.25 18.05
C GLY A 315 -13.55 7.09 18.14
N VAL A 316 -12.87 8.22 18.34
CA VAL A 316 -11.41 8.29 18.40
C VAL A 316 -10.94 8.01 19.82
N VAL A 317 -10.00 7.09 19.96
CA VAL A 317 -9.38 6.67 21.22
C VAL A 317 -7.87 6.91 21.18
N ASN A 318 -7.33 7.53 22.20
CA ASN A 318 -5.90 7.65 22.39
C ASN A 318 -5.38 6.44 23.20
N VAL A 319 -4.42 5.73 22.62
CA VAL A 319 -3.81 4.55 23.21
C VAL A 319 -2.40 4.87 23.68
N ARG A 320 -2.16 4.71 24.97
CA ARG A 320 -0.82 4.86 25.56
C ARG A 320 -0.09 3.54 25.57
N VAL A 321 1.12 3.53 25.01
CA VAL A 321 2.00 2.35 24.96
C VAL A 321 3.35 2.75 25.53
N PHE A 322 3.75 2.13 26.64
CA PHE A 322 4.95 2.58 27.37
C PHE A 322 6.28 2.05 26.80
N GLY A 323 7.31 2.87 26.91
CA GLY A 323 8.71 2.54 26.84
C GLY A 323 9.15 1.78 25.57
N GLU A 324 9.88 0.72 25.80
CA GLU A 324 10.43 -0.15 24.75
C GLU A 324 9.35 -0.88 23.96
N VAL A 325 8.21 -1.15 24.57
CA VAL A 325 7.06 -1.79 23.93
C VAL A 325 6.54 -0.95 22.75
N PHE A 326 6.46 0.37 22.92
CA PHE A 326 6.09 1.25 21.79
C PHE A 326 7.10 1.13 20.64
N SER A 327 8.39 1.18 20.96
CA SER A 327 9.46 1.09 19.95
C SER A 327 9.46 -0.27 19.25
N TYR A 328 9.17 -1.34 19.97
CA TYR A 328 9.03 -2.69 19.42
C TYR A 328 7.93 -2.75 18.34
N TYR A 329 6.72 -2.25 18.64
CA TYR A 329 5.61 -2.25 17.67
C TYR A 329 5.78 -1.21 16.55
N ASP A 330 6.48 -0.09 16.79
CA ASP A 330 6.72 0.96 15.78
C ASP A 330 7.88 0.63 14.84
N LYS A 331 8.74 -0.34 15.18
CA LYS A 331 9.89 -0.71 14.37
C LYS A 331 9.45 -1.31 13.02
N GLN A 332 10.08 -0.86 11.93
CA GLN A 332 10.00 -1.50 10.63
C GLN A 332 11.06 -2.59 10.53
N ILE A 333 10.69 -3.78 10.07
CA ILE A 333 11.60 -4.89 9.81
C ILE A 333 11.94 -4.91 8.32
N SER A 334 13.23 -4.99 8.03
CA SER A 334 13.73 -5.04 6.64
C SER A 334 14.85 -6.08 6.55
N GLU A 335 14.87 -6.85 5.47
CA GLU A 335 15.97 -7.76 5.13
C GLU A 335 16.71 -7.30 3.87
N ARG A 336 17.97 -7.73 3.73
CA ARG A 336 18.72 -7.55 2.51
C ARG A 336 18.40 -8.71 1.57
N GLY A 337 17.84 -8.38 0.39
CA GLY A 337 17.63 -9.36 -0.67
C GLY A 337 18.93 -9.79 -1.34
N THR A 338 18.84 -10.80 -2.17
CA THR A 338 19.95 -11.28 -3.03
C THR A 338 20.43 -10.22 -4.01
N ASP A 339 19.63 -9.18 -4.26
CA ASP A 339 19.98 -8.00 -5.07
C ASP A 339 20.81 -6.95 -4.30
N GLY A 340 21.13 -7.22 -3.02
CA GLY A 340 21.85 -6.31 -2.13
C GLY A 340 21.02 -5.13 -1.59
N LYS A 341 19.75 -5.00 -1.99
CA LYS A 341 18.85 -3.94 -1.54
C LYS A 341 18.10 -4.32 -0.27
N LYS A 342 17.73 -3.31 0.52
CA LYS A 342 16.84 -3.50 1.67
C LYS A 342 15.40 -3.61 1.19
N HIS A 343 14.77 -4.76 1.47
CA HIS A 343 13.33 -4.98 1.28
C HIS A 343 12.63 -4.93 2.63
N VAL A 344 11.52 -4.16 2.68
CA VAL A 344 10.68 -4.09 3.88
C VAL A 344 9.82 -5.33 3.94
N ILE A 345 10.04 -6.16 4.97
CA ILE A 345 9.25 -7.38 5.22
C ILE A 345 8.00 -7.03 6.03
N GLU A 346 8.19 -6.24 7.09
CA GLU A 346 7.11 -5.84 7.98
C GLU A 346 7.19 -4.33 8.25
N LYS A 347 6.08 -3.63 7.99
CA LYS A 347 5.95 -2.21 8.34
C LYS A 347 5.63 -2.06 9.82
N SER A 348 5.79 -0.83 10.35
CA SER A 348 5.28 -0.50 11.68
C SER A 348 3.81 -0.91 11.83
N ILE A 349 3.47 -1.58 12.92
CA ILE A 349 2.07 -1.92 13.26
C ILE A 349 1.22 -0.65 13.44
N PHE A 350 1.87 0.46 13.83
CA PHE A 350 1.26 1.78 13.96
C PHE A 350 1.24 2.58 12.67
N SER A 351 1.39 1.94 11.51
CA SER A 351 1.17 2.61 10.23
C SER A 351 -0.30 3.00 10.08
N ARG A 352 -0.53 4.23 9.59
CA ARG A 352 -1.88 4.74 9.38
C ARG A 352 -2.68 3.81 8.46
N GLY A 353 -3.94 3.58 8.82
CA GLY A 353 -4.84 2.68 8.11
C GLY A 353 -4.75 1.21 8.53
N ASN A 354 -3.76 0.83 9.35
CA ASN A 354 -3.75 -0.50 9.93
C ASN A 354 -4.90 -0.67 10.92
N LYS A 355 -5.57 -1.80 10.83
CA LYS A 355 -6.61 -2.21 11.78
C LYS A 355 -5.94 -3.05 12.86
N ILE A 356 -6.04 -2.62 14.11
CA ILE A 356 -5.34 -3.25 15.23
C ILE A 356 -6.28 -3.58 16.37
N ILE A 357 -5.91 -4.61 17.13
CA ILE A 357 -6.50 -4.97 18.40
C ILE A 357 -5.52 -4.55 19.50
N ILE A 358 -6.00 -3.92 20.54
CA ILE A 358 -5.19 -3.51 21.68
C ILE A 358 -5.77 -4.14 22.94
N THR A 359 -4.89 -4.76 23.73
CA THR A 359 -5.20 -5.33 25.04
C THR A 359 -4.76 -4.35 26.12
N GLY A 360 -5.65 -4.00 27.06
CA GLY A 360 -5.31 -3.01 28.08
C GLY A 360 -6.46 -2.67 29.01
N ILE A 361 -6.36 -1.49 29.60
CA ILE A 361 -7.32 -0.93 30.55
C ILE A 361 -7.67 0.50 30.16
N ARG A 362 -8.89 0.96 30.47
CA ARG A 362 -9.24 2.39 30.37
C ARG A 362 -8.73 3.12 31.61
N ARG A 363 -8.15 4.30 31.40
CA ARG A 363 -7.87 5.30 32.43
C ARG A 363 -8.29 6.66 31.91
N ASP A 364 -9.32 7.21 32.50
CA ASP A 364 -9.95 8.46 32.08
C ASP A 364 -10.26 8.46 30.57
N ASN A 365 -9.62 9.33 29.81
CA ASN A 365 -9.82 9.48 28.36
C ASN A 365 -8.81 8.70 27.51
N GLU A 366 -7.99 7.85 28.10
CA GLU A 366 -6.97 7.06 27.41
C GLU A 366 -7.17 5.56 27.61
N PHE A 367 -6.84 4.78 26.59
CA PHE A 367 -6.69 3.34 26.72
C PHE A 367 -5.21 3.02 26.91
N VAL A 368 -4.86 2.41 28.03
CA VAL A 368 -3.48 2.11 28.38
C VAL A 368 -3.22 0.64 28.06
N MET A 369 -2.33 0.39 27.11
CA MET A 369 -1.90 -0.97 26.81
C MET A 369 -1.34 -1.64 28.04
N LYS A 370 -1.88 -2.79 28.40
CA LYS A 370 -1.46 -3.59 29.55
C LYS A 370 -1.67 -5.07 29.28
N LYS A 371 -0.65 -5.87 29.63
CA LYS A 371 -0.66 -7.32 29.51
C LYS A 371 -0.05 -7.93 30.78
N TYR A 372 -0.64 -8.99 31.28
CA TYR A 372 -0.05 -9.81 32.34
C TYR A 372 0.57 -11.08 31.78
N LYS A 373 1.52 -11.71 32.46
CA LYS A 373 2.25 -12.91 32.00
C LYS A 373 1.34 -14.03 31.51
N ASN A 374 0.19 -14.23 32.16
CA ASN A 374 -0.75 -15.30 31.83
C ASN A 374 -1.91 -14.84 30.90
N THR A 375 -1.80 -13.67 30.28
CA THR A 375 -2.80 -13.22 29.33
C THR A 375 -2.61 -13.97 28.02
N PRO A 376 -3.63 -14.66 27.48
CA PRO A 376 -3.50 -15.47 26.27
C PRO A 376 -3.36 -14.65 24.99
N TYR A 377 -3.52 -13.32 25.07
CA TYR A 377 -3.50 -12.41 23.93
C TYR A 377 -2.19 -11.63 23.87
N HIS A 378 -1.79 -11.24 22.65
CA HIS A 378 -0.74 -10.25 22.45
C HIS A 378 -1.20 -8.88 22.98
N GLY A 379 -0.25 -8.01 23.29
CA GLY A 379 -0.56 -6.64 23.72
C GLY A 379 -1.19 -5.82 22.58
N ILE A 380 -0.67 -5.99 21.37
CA ILE A 380 -1.18 -5.41 20.14
C ILE A 380 -1.11 -6.46 19.02
N GLU A 381 -2.18 -6.58 18.24
CA GLU A 381 -2.30 -7.51 17.12
C GLU A 381 -2.77 -6.75 15.87
N LEU A 382 -2.28 -7.11 14.70
CA LEU A 382 -2.75 -6.61 13.42
C LEU A 382 -3.92 -7.47 12.95
N ILE A 383 -5.06 -6.87 12.65
CA ILE A 383 -6.18 -7.56 12.00
C ILE A 383 -5.81 -7.77 10.53
N THR A 384 -5.76 -9.02 10.12
CA THR A 384 -5.41 -9.42 8.74
C THR A 384 -6.65 -9.70 7.89
N LYS A 385 -7.73 -10.16 8.51
CA LYS A 385 -8.99 -10.48 7.83
C LYS A 385 -10.19 -10.33 8.77
N ILE A 386 -11.32 -9.96 8.20
CA ILE A 386 -12.64 -10.01 8.83
C ILE A 386 -13.43 -11.09 8.10
N ASN A 387 -13.91 -12.08 8.82
CA ASN A 387 -14.68 -13.20 8.28
C ASN A 387 -16.16 -12.82 8.13
N GLU A 388 -16.90 -13.60 7.35
CA GLU A 388 -18.34 -13.35 7.08
C GLU A 388 -19.21 -13.39 8.36
N ASP A 389 -18.81 -14.15 9.38
CA ASP A 389 -19.48 -14.20 10.68
C ASP A 389 -19.12 -13.02 11.61
N GLY A 390 -18.28 -12.11 11.15
CA GLY A 390 -17.79 -10.97 11.91
C GLY A 390 -16.63 -11.29 12.86
N THR A 391 -16.11 -12.51 12.87
CA THR A 391 -14.87 -12.82 13.58
C THR A 391 -13.65 -12.24 12.83
N VAL A 392 -12.54 -12.06 13.54
CA VAL A 392 -11.32 -11.50 12.94
C VAL A 392 -10.17 -12.49 13.03
N GLU A 393 -9.38 -12.56 11.96
CA GLU A 393 -8.06 -13.15 12.00
C GLU A 393 -7.06 -12.05 12.34
N SER A 394 -6.17 -12.32 13.28
CA SER A 394 -5.17 -11.35 13.71
C SER A 394 -3.80 -12.00 13.83
N GLN A 395 -2.78 -11.18 13.69
CA GLN A 395 -1.39 -11.58 13.81
C GLN A 395 -0.69 -10.69 14.84
N GLY A 396 -0.14 -11.32 15.87
CA GLY A 396 0.82 -10.67 16.76
C GLY A 396 2.16 -10.47 16.04
N ARG A 397 2.93 -9.50 16.50
CA ARG A 397 4.30 -9.33 16.01
C ARG A 397 5.14 -10.50 16.45
N ILE A 398 5.95 -11.06 15.56
CA ILE A 398 6.88 -12.15 15.88
C ILE A 398 7.89 -11.61 16.88
N GLU A 399 7.91 -12.18 18.08
CA GLU A 399 8.97 -11.94 19.08
C GLU A 399 10.25 -12.60 18.52
N GLN A 400 11.25 -11.77 18.18
CA GLN A 400 12.60 -12.23 17.81
C GLN A 400 13.40 -12.53 19.05
#